data_af7acc6d7d4147288ad266a21418db7b
#
_entry.id   af7acc6d7d4147288ad266a21418db7b
#
_cell.length_a   1.000
_cell.length_b   1.000
_cell.length_c   1.000
_cell.angle_alpha   90.00
_cell.angle_beta   90.00
_cell.angle_gamma   90.00
#
_symmetry.space_group_name_H-M   'P 1'
#
loop_
_entity.id
_entity.type
_entity.pdbx_description
1 polymer ?
#
loop_
_entity_poly.entity_id
_entity_poly.type
_entity_poly.pdbx_seq_one_letter_code
_entity_poly.pdbx_strand_id
1 'polypeptide(L)'
;VLAIHDISCFGRCSLTVALPILSAAGIECTSLPTAVLSTHTGGFEGFTYRDLTADILPISDHWQTLDIEFNAIYTGFLGSFEQIDIIKQMFERHGKCALKIVDPVMADNGQLYAIFPENFPSGMASLCEKADVVMPNITEATLMLGEPYVEGPYSHEYIEDIMKKLAALG
;
A
#
# COMPACT_ATOMS: atom_id res chain seq x y z
N VAL A 1 -8.46 11.41 6.25
CA VAL A 1 -7.57 10.29 5.90
C VAL A 1 -6.58 10.75 4.86
N LEU A 2 -5.30 10.40 5.01
CA LEU A 2 -4.28 10.53 3.96
C LEU A 2 -4.22 9.21 3.16
N ALA A 3 -4.58 9.25 1.90
CA ALA A 3 -4.50 8.10 0.99
C ALA A 3 -3.25 8.21 0.10
N ILE A 4 -2.33 7.26 0.24
CA ILE A 4 -1.05 7.22 -0.47
C ILE A 4 -1.06 6.04 -1.45
N HIS A 5 -1.41 6.31 -2.70
CA HIS A 5 -1.58 5.31 -3.75
C HIS A 5 -1.16 5.90 -5.10
N ASP A 6 -1.00 5.06 -6.12
CA ASP A 6 -0.89 5.52 -7.49
C ASP A 6 -2.22 6.08 -8.03
N ILE A 7 -2.13 6.81 -9.14
CA ILE A 7 -3.26 7.19 -9.98
C ILE A 7 -3.20 6.38 -11.26
N SER A 8 -4.05 5.39 -11.40
CA SER A 8 -4.31 4.72 -12.66
C SER A 8 -5.40 5.48 -13.43
N CYS A 9 -5.06 6.10 -14.57
CA CYS A 9 -5.98 6.96 -15.34
C CYS A 9 -7.15 6.16 -15.91
N PHE A 10 -6.89 4.95 -16.41
CA PHE A 10 -7.92 4.03 -16.87
C PHE A 10 -7.93 2.76 -16.03
N GLY A 11 -9.11 2.35 -15.62
CA GLY A 11 -9.33 1.27 -14.68
C GLY A 11 -9.83 1.81 -13.33
N ARG A 12 -10.49 0.94 -12.58
CA ARG A 12 -11.04 1.30 -11.26
C ARG A 12 -10.18 0.65 -10.17
N CYS A 13 -9.10 1.32 -9.81
CA CYS A 13 -8.16 0.86 -8.78
C CYS A 13 -7.47 2.04 -8.10
N SER A 14 -6.73 1.79 -7.06
CA SER A 14 -5.89 2.77 -6.36
C SER A 14 -6.64 4.04 -5.93
N LEU A 15 -6.11 5.25 -6.12
CA LEU A 15 -6.79 6.49 -5.73
C LEU A 15 -8.16 6.68 -6.39
N THR A 16 -8.35 6.21 -7.63
CA THR A 16 -9.64 6.35 -8.33
C THR A 16 -10.76 5.51 -7.72
N VAL A 17 -10.44 4.57 -6.83
CA VAL A 17 -11.37 3.78 -6.02
C VAL A 17 -11.39 4.26 -4.57
N ALA A 18 -10.23 4.48 -3.95
CA ALA A 18 -10.14 4.88 -2.55
C ALA A 18 -10.87 6.21 -2.29
N LEU A 19 -10.62 7.23 -3.13
CA LEU A 19 -11.23 8.56 -2.98
C LEU A 19 -12.77 8.54 -2.99
N PRO A 20 -13.46 7.97 -4.00
CA PRO A 20 -14.91 7.99 -4.03
C PRO A 20 -15.54 7.14 -2.92
N ILE A 21 -14.91 6.02 -2.50
CA ILE A 21 -15.43 5.17 -1.43
C ILE A 21 -15.33 5.89 -0.09
N LEU A 22 -14.18 6.47 0.25
CA LEU A 22 -13.99 7.24 1.48
C LEU A 22 -14.92 8.45 1.53
N SER A 23 -15.03 9.19 0.41
CA SER A 23 -15.94 10.32 0.30
C SER A 23 -17.41 9.92 0.47
N ALA A 24 -17.85 8.81 -0.13
CA ALA A 24 -19.20 8.30 0.04
C ALA A 24 -19.50 7.85 1.47
N ALA A 25 -18.48 7.44 2.22
CA ALA A 25 -18.58 7.15 3.65
C ALA A 25 -18.57 8.42 4.54
N GLY A 26 -18.53 9.62 3.95
CA GLY A 26 -18.46 10.88 4.68
C GLY A 26 -17.09 11.20 5.28
N ILE A 27 -16.03 10.56 4.79
CA ILE A 27 -14.66 10.72 5.26
C ILE A 27 -13.92 11.69 4.33
N GLU A 28 -13.36 12.76 4.88
CA GLU A 28 -12.47 13.64 4.14
C GLU A 28 -11.17 12.90 3.80
N CYS A 29 -10.82 12.87 2.52
CA CYS A 29 -9.67 12.15 2.00
C CYS A 29 -8.71 13.08 1.26
N THR A 30 -7.48 13.17 1.78
CA THR A 30 -6.36 13.85 1.14
C THR A 30 -5.57 12.83 0.33
N SER A 31 -5.24 13.13 -0.91
CA SER A 31 -4.50 12.23 -1.79
C SER A 31 -3.02 12.60 -1.88
N LEU A 32 -2.15 11.59 -1.80
CA LEU A 32 -0.72 11.69 -2.07
C LEU A 32 -0.36 10.64 -3.13
N PRO A 33 -0.23 11.03 -4.40
CA PRO A 33 0.04 10.07 -5.46
C PRO A 33 1.50 9.59 -5.44
N THR A 34 1.70 8.27 -5.53
CA THR A 34 3.04 7.64 -5.64
C THR A 34 3.52 7.55 -7.07
N ALA A 35 2.59 7.45 -8.01
CA ALA A 35 2.85 7.39 -9.45
C ALA A 35 1.59 7.79 -10.23
N VAL A 36 1.76 8.11 -11.52
CA VAL A 36 0.65 8.22 -12.48
C VAL A 36 0.87 7.22 -13.59
N LEU A 37 -0.14 6.37 -13.82
CA LEU A 37 -0.14 5.36 -14.88
C LEU A 37 -1.27 5.64 -15.88
N SER A 38 -1.04 5.33 -17.16
CA SER A 38 -2.13 5.43 -18.17
C SER A 38 -3.25 4.41 -17.93
N THR A 39 -2.89 3.21 -17.43
CA THR A 39 -3.80 2.14 -16.99
C THR A 39 -3.19 1.47 -15.77
N HIS A 40 -3.94 0.66 -15.02
CA HIS A 40 -3.32 -0.25 -14.05
C HIS A 40 -2.48 -1.33 -14.76
N THR A 41 -1.65 -2.03 -14.01
CA THR A 41 -0.67 -2.98 -14.56
C THR A 41 -1.24 -4.37 -14.85
N GLY A 42 -2.39 -4.72 -14.28
CA GLY A 42 -3.01 -6.03 -14.44
C GLY A 42 -3.76 -6.16 -15.76
N GLY A 43 -3.28 -7.00 -16.68
CA GLY A 43 -3.93 -7.28 -17.96
C GLY A 43 -3.74 -6.23 -19.04
N PHE A 44 -2.91 -5.20 -18.82
CA PHE A 44 -2.54 -4.19 -19.81
C PHE A 44 -1.03 -4.21 -20.04
N GLU A 45 -0.63 -4.05 -21.31
CA GLU A 45 0.76 -3.93 -21.71
C GLU A 45 1.02 -2.54 -22.30
N GLY A 46 2.29 -2.10 -22.27
CA GLY A 46 2.69 -0.82 -22.86
C GLY A 46 2.14 0.42 -22.18
N PHE A 47 1.70 0.31 -20.93
CA PHE A 47 1.23 1.46 -20.14
C PHE A 47 2.36 2.47 -19.89
N THR A 48 2.00 3.75 -19.78
CA THR A 48 2.95 4.78 -19.34
C THR A 48 3.02 4.78 -17.82
N TYR A 49 4.22 5.02 -17.29
CA TYR A 49 4.47 5.13 -15.86
C TYR A 49 5.27 6.39 -15.56
N ARG A 50 4.71 7.26 -14.74
CA ARG A 50 5.37 8.43 -14.19
C ARG A 50 5.55 8.24 -12.70
N ASP A 51 6.79 8.02 -12.27
CA ASP A 51 7.17 7.96 -10.87
C ASP A 51 7.06 9.35 -10.21
N LEU A 52 6.53 9.42 -9.01
CA LEU A 52 6.38 10.64 -8.20
C LEU A 52 7.14 10.56 -6.86
N THR A 53 8.08 9.64 -6.72
CA THR A 53 8.88 9.46 -5.50
C THR A 53 9.49 10.77 -5.02
N ALA A 54 10.06 11.55 -5.94
CA ALA A 54 10.70 12.83 -5.64
C ALA A 54 9.73 13.92 -5.12
N ASP A 55 8.43 13.76 -5.37
CA ASP A 55 7.41 14.74 -4.97
C ASP A 55 6.83 14.47 -3.57
N ILE A 56 6.94 13.24 -3.05
CA ILE A 56 6.28 12.80 -1.80
C ILE A 56 6.75 13.64 -0.61
N LEU A 57 8.06 13.72 -0.38
CA LEU A 57 8.61 14.46 0.76
C LEU A 57 8.40 15.97 0.64
N PRO A 58 8.61 16.64 -0.53
CA PRO A 58 8.29 18.07 -0.69
C PRO A 58 6.82 18.39 -0.40
N ILE A 59 5.88 17.55 -0.81
CA ILE A 59 4.46 17.71 -0.49
C ILE A 59 4.25 17.59 1.03
N SER A 60 4.83 16.59 1.67
CA SER A 60 4.77 16.39 3.12
C SER A 60 5.38 17.57 3.90
N ASP A 61 6.53 18.09 3.45
CA ASP A 61 7.19 19.21 4.07
C ASP A 61 6.31 20.47 4.03
N HIS A 62 5.64 20.72 2.89
CA HIS A 62 4.68 21.82 2.79
C HIS A 62 3.51 21.63 3.75
N TRP A 63 2.93 20.45 3.87
CA TRP A 63 1.84 20.19 4.81
C TRP A 63 2.23 20.38 6.26
N GLN A 64 3.47 20.09 6.63
CA GLN A 64 3.99 20.41 7.98
C GLN A 64 3.99 21.91 8.27
N THR A 65 4.27 22.75 7.26
CA THR A 65 4.21 24.23 7.43
C THR A 65 2.79 24.75 7.65
N LEU A 66 1.78 23.95 7.33
CA LEU A 66 0.35 24.27 7.46
C LEU A 66 -0.29 23.59 8.68
N ASP A 67 0.50 22.89 9.51
CA ASP A 67 0.04 22.13 10.66
C ASP A 67 -1.09 21.11 10.31
N ILE A 68 -1.02 20.50 9.10
CA ILE A 68 -2.02 19.52 8.66
C ILE A 68 -1.80 18.21 9.40
N GLU A 69 -2.84 17.75 10.08
CA GLU A 69 -2.89 16.46 10.79
C GLU A 69 -3.86 15.49 10.13
N PHE A 70 -3.57 14.20 10.25
CA PHE A 70 -4.40 13.11 9.72
C PHE A 70 -4.84 12.16 10.82
N ASN A 71 -6.09 11.68 10.75
CA ASN A 71 -6.60 10.64 11.67
C ASN A 71 -6.23 9.22 11.22
N ALA A 72 -5.96 9.04 9.93
CA ALA A 72 -5.48 7.78 9.39
C ALA A 72 -4.58 8.04 8.16
N ILE A 73 -3.64 7.12 7.95
CA ILE A 73 -2.79 7.04 6.74
C ILE A 73 -3.07 5.68 6.11
N TYR A 74 -3.52 5.68 4.87
CA TYR A 74 -3.84 4.48 4.11
C TYR A 74 -2.94 4.38 2.88
N THR A 75 -2.11 3.36 2.81
CA THR A 75 -1.18 3.12 1.70
C THR A 75 -1.66 1.97 0.84
N GLY A 76 -1.41 2.06 -0.46
CA GLY A 76 -1.58 0.99 -1.42
C GLY A 76 -0.29 0.74 -2.22
N PHE A 77 -0.38 0.79 -3.54
CA PHE A 77 0.76 0.51 -4.40
C PHE A 77 1.94 1.47 -4.16
N LEU A 78 3.11 0.88 -3.87
CA LEU A 78 4.40 1.53 -3.74
C LEU A 78 5.37 0.92 -4.77
N GLY A 79 5.96 1.74 -5.63
CA GLY A 79 6.72 1.29 -6.79
C GLY A 79 8.16 0.86 -6.49
N SER A 80 8.71 1.15 -5.30
CA SER A 80 10.13 0.92 -5.01
C SER A 80 10.41 0.81 -3.51
N PHE A 81 11.60 0.29 -3.16
CA PHE A 81 12.10 0.33 -1.77
C PHE A 81 12.26 1.76 -1.25
N GLU A 82 12.66 2.70 -2.12
CA GLU A 82 12.75 4.11 -1.76
C GLU A 82 11.41 4.66 -1.31
N GLN A 83 10.32 4.35 -2.03
CA GLN A 83 8.97 4.71 -1.59
C GLN A 83 8.61 4.07 -0.24
N ILE A 84 8.92 2.80 -0.02
CA ILE A 84 8.71 2.14 1.28
C ILE A 84 9.39 2.92 2.40
N ASP A 85 10.66 3.31 2.23
CA ASP A 85 11.41 4.04 3.24
C ASP A 85 10.87 5.47 3.45
N ILE A 86 10.39 6.11 2.39
CA ILE A 86 9.70 7.41 2.49
C ILE A 86 8.40 7.27 3.28
N ILE A 87 7.61 6.21 3.03
CA ILE A 87 6.35 6.00 3.76
C ILE A 87 6.59 5.74 5.25
N LYS A 88 7.65 5.03 5.62
CA LYS A 88 8.06 4.91 7.03
C LYS A 88 8.32 6.28 7.66
N GLN A 89 9.00 7.19 6.93
CA GLN A 89 9.18 8.57 7.39
C GLN A 89 7.83 9.32 7.49
N MET A 90 6.90 9.09 6.56
CA MET A 90 5.55 9.67 6.63
C MET A 90 4.80 9.20 7.87
N PHE A 91 4.94 7.93 8.27
CA PHE A 91 4.38 7.40 9.51
C PHE A 91 4.96 8.11 10.75
N GLU A 92 6.24 8.42 10.74
CA GLU A 92 6.89 9.16 11.84
C GLU A 92 6.41 10.62 11.89
N ARG A 93 6.26 11.27 10.72
CA ARG A 93 5.89 12.69 10.61
C ARG A 93 4.43 12.96 10.91
N HIS A 94 3.53 12.15 10.35
CA HIS A 94 2.08 12.36 10.36
C HIS A 94 1.32 11.28 11.13
N GLY A 95 1.99 10.19 11.52
CA GLY A 95 1.36 8.99 12.08
C GLY A 95 1.27 8.94 13.61
N LYS A 96 1.70 9.97 14.35
CA LYS A 96 1.75 9.93 15.84
C LYS A 96 0.38 9.63 16.48
N CYS A 97 -0.68 10.18 15.91
CA CYS A 97 -2.06 9.98 16.36
C CYS A 97 -2.95 9.38 15.28
N ALA A 98 -2.38 9.01 14.13
CA ALA A 98 -3.11 8.48 12.98
C ALA A 98 -3.06 6.95 12.98
N LEU A 99 -4.19 6.33 12.62
CA LEU A 99 -4.25 4.89 12.31
C LEU A 99 -3.48 4.62 11.02
N LYS A 100 -2.47 3.76 11.05
CA LYS A 100 -1.65 3.36 9.92
C LYS A 100 -2.19 2.08 9.29
N ILE A 101 -2.68 2.18 8.07
CA ILE A 101 -3.30 1.10 7.32
C ILE A 101 -2.44 0.83 6.09
N VAL A 102 -1.93 -0.39 5.95
CA VAL A 102 -1.10 -0.82 4.82
C VAL A 102 -1.81 -1.89 4.02
N ASP A 103 -2.09 -1.58 2.75
CA ASP A 103 -2.43 -2.55 1.72
C ASP A 103 -1.16 -2.86 0.94
N PRO A 104 -0.54 -4.05 1.13
CA PRO A 104 0.80 -4.35 0.60
C PRO A 104 0.75 -4.79 -0.87
N VAL A 105 0.15 -3.97 -1.72
CA VAL A 105 -0.10 -4.26 -3.14
C VAL A 105 1.19 -4.58 -3.89
N MET A 106 1.43 -5.86 -4.13
CA MET A 106 2.65 -6.32 -4.85
C MET A 106 2.47 -7.64 -5.62
N ALA A 107 1.42 -8.38 -5.34
CA ALA A 107 1.30 -9.75 -5.85
C ALA A 107 -0.17 -10.21 -5.94
N ASP A 108 -0.44 -11.18 -6.80
CA ASP A 108 -1.73 -11.85 -6.87
C ASP A 108 -1.58 -13.25 -7.52
N ASN A 109 -2.53 -14.16 -7.24
CA ASN A 109 -2.58 -15.51 -7.81
C ASN A 109 -1.25 -16.30 -7.69
N GLY A 110 -0.58 -16.18 -6.54
CA GLY A 110 0.68 -16.86 -6.25
C GLY A 110 1.92 -16.24 -6.90
N GLN A 111 1.78 -15.07 -7.54
CA GLN A 111 2.87 -14.45 -8.30
C GLN A 111 3.11 -13.00 -7.89
N LEU A 112 4.38 -12.66 -7.69
CA LEU A 112 4.84 -11.28 -7.55
C LEU A 112 4.65 -10.54 -8.89
N TYR A 113 4.22 -9.29 -8.87
CA TYR A 113 4.12 -8.49 -10.09
C TYR A 113 5.49 -8.29 -10.73
N ALA A 114 5.56 -8.40 -12.05
CA ALA A 114 6.80 -8.41 -12.83
C ALA A 114 7.67 -7.14 -12.69
N ILE A 115 7.12 -6.06 -12.17
CA ILE A 115 7.85 -4.82 -11.93
C ILE A 115 8.70 -4.86 -10.66
N PHE A 116 8.46 -5.82 -9.76
CA PHE A 116 9.15 -5.90 -8.48
C PHE A 116 10.28 -6.94 -8.51
N PRO A 117 11.41 -6.67 -7.84
CA PRO A 117 12.45 -7.67 -7.62
C PRO A 117 12.00 -8.72 -6.59
N GLU A 118 12.58 -9.92 -6.65
CA GLU A 118 12.20 -11.06 -5.81
C GLU A 118 12.22 -10.78 -4.29
N ASN A 119 13.07 -9.87 -3.84
CA ASN A 119 13.19 -9.48 -2.43
C ASN A 119 12.21 -8.37 -2.00
N PHE A 120 11.36 -7.86 -2.89
CA PHE A 120 10.41 -6.79 -2.56
C PHE A 120 9.45 -7.13 -1.41
N PRO A 121 8.96 -8.38 -1.27
CA PRO A 121 8.10 -8.77 -0.15
C PRO A 121 8.72 -8.52 1.23
N SER A 122 10.05 -8.66 1.38
CA SER A 122 10.72 -8.36 2.65
C SER A 122 10.69 -6.87 3.01
N GLY A 123 10.79 -6.00 2.02
CA GLY A 123 10.65 -4.56 2.20
C GLY A 123 9.21 -4.21 2.62
N MET A 124 8.22 -4.80 1.96
CA MET A 124 6.81 -4.58 2.28
C MET A 124 6.46 -5.12 3.68
N ALA A 125 6.97 -6.30 4.06
CA ALA A 125 6.84 -6.82 5.42
C ALA A 125 7.36 -5.82 6.46
N SER A 126 8.55 -5.21 6.22
CA SER A 126 9.13 -4.21 7.11
C SER A 126 8.34 -2.89 7.22
N LEU A 127 7.47 -2.58 6.25
CA LEU A 127 6.49 -1.51 6.35
C LEU A 127 5.28 -1.96 7.18
N CYS A 128 4.80 -3.18 6.94
CA CYS A 128 3.68 -3.77 7.68
C CYS A 128 3.97 -3.86 9.19
N GLU A 129 5.22 -4.09 9.60
CA GLU A 129 5.66 -4.03 11.01
C GLU A 129 5.38 -2.68 11.69
N LYS A 130 5.19 -1.61 10.93
CA LYS A 130 4.90 -0.26 11.44
C LYS A 130 3.41 0.10 11.35
N ALA A 131 2.59 -0.78 10.81
CA ALA A 131 1.16 -0.56 10.61
C ALA A 131 0.34 -0.98 11.83
N ASP A 132 -0.81 -0.34 12.01
CA ASP A 132 -1.82 -0.77 12.99
C ASP A 132 -2.81 -1.76 12.36
N VAL A 133 -2.96 -1.70 11.03
CA VAL A 133 -3.81 -2.61 10.24
C VAL A 133 -3.09 -2.97 8.94
N VAL A 134 -3.09 -4.25 8.58
CA VAL A 134 -2.60 -4.73 7.29
C VAL A 134 -3.70 -5.47 6.53
N MET A 135 -3.76 -5.30 5.21
CA MET A 135 -4.84 -5.86 4.37
C MET A 135 -4.29 -6.66 3.17
N PRO A 136 -3.39 -7.63 3.38
CA PRO A 136 -2.84 -8.43 2.30
C PRO A 136 -3.88 -9.42 1.74
N ASN A 137 -3.81 -9.69 0.43
CA ASN A 137 -4.37 -10.92 -0.11
C ASN A 137 -3.51 -12.13 0.31
N ILE A 138 -3.95 -13.36 0.03
CA ILE A 138 -3.22 -14.57 0.46
C ILE A 138 -1.84 -14.67 -0.19
N THR A 139 -1.69 -14.25 -1.44
CA THR A 139 -0.40 -14.24 -2.12
C THR A 139 0.60 -13.32 -1.42
N GLU A 140 0.18 -12.11 -1.15
CA GLU A 140 0.98 -11.10 -0.44
C GLU A 140 1.36 -11.56 0.96
N ALA A 141 0.38 -12.12 1.69
CA ALA A 141 0.59 -12.67 3.02
C ALA A 141 1.67 -13.76 3.03
N THR A 142 1.54 -14.75 2.14
CA THR A 142 2.50 -15.87 2.07
C THR A 142 3.89 -15.39 1.63
N LEU A 143 3.99 -14.47 0.68
CA LEU A 143 5.26 -13.91 0.24
C LEU A 143 5.96 -13.13 1.36
N MET A 144 5.24 -12.30 2.13
CA MET A 144 5.80 -11.58 3.27
C MET A 144 6.27 -12.51 4.39
N LEU A 145 5.56 -13.62 4.60
CA LEU A 145 5.90 -14.63 5.62
C LEU A 145 6.96 -15.63 5.14
N GLY A 146 7.34 -15.62 3.85
CA GLY A 146 8.26 -16.60 3.27
C GLY A 146 7.65 -18.02 3.20
N GLU A 147 6.32 -18.10 3.12
CA GLU A 147 5.59 -19.36 3.04
C GLU A 147 5.18 -19.69 1.59
N PRO A 148 5.00 -20.98 1.25
CA PRO A 148 4.52 -21.36 -0.06
C PRO A 148 3.06 -20.93 -0.25
N TYR A 149 2.75 -20.36 -1.41
CA TYR A 149 1.37 -20.08 -1.81
C TYR A 149 0.58 -21.38 -2.01
N VAL A 150 -0.63 -21.42 -1.53
CA VAL A 150 -1.60 -22.50 -1.73
C VAL A 150 -2.83 -21.92 -2.40
N GLU A 151 -3.31 -22.56 -3.46
CA GLU A 151 -4.55 -22.17 -4.13
C GLU A 151 -5.77 -22.62 -3.30
N GLY A 152 -6.78 -21.73 -3.21
CA GLY A 152 -8.00 -22.01 -2.46
C GLY A 152 -8.87 -23.15 -3.08
N PRO A 153 -9.92 -23.56 -2.38
CA PRO A 153 -10.54 -22.89 -1.23
C PRO A 153 -9.76 -23.11 0.08
N TYR A 154 -9.75 -22.07 0.93
CA TYR A 154 -9.02 -22.07 2.21
C TYR A 154 -9.88 -22.53 3.37
N SER A 155 -9.31 -23.32 4.29
CA SER A 155 -9.96 -23.63 5.54
C SER A 155 -9.91 -22.44 6.50
N HIS A 156 -10.80 -22.43 7.50
CA HIS A 156 -10.82 -21.40 8.52
C HIS A 156 -9.51 -21.40 9.34
N GLU A 157 -9.01 -22.58 9.66
CA GLU A 157 -7.77 -22.77 10.41
C GLU A 157 -6.56 -22.22 9.65
N TYR A 158 -6.50 -22.42 8.34
CA TYR A 158 -5.43 -21.87 7.49
C TYR A 158 -5.43 -20.34 7.52
N ILE A 159 -6.58 -19.71 7.37
CA ILE A 159 -6.71 -18.24 7.40
C ILE A 159 -6.32 -17.71 8.78
N GLU A 160 -6.80 -18.34 9.86
CA GLU A 160 -6.42 -17.95 11.22
C GLU A 160 -4.92 -18.05 11.48
N ASP A 161 -4.26 -19.09 10.97
CA ASP A 161 -2.82 -19.28 11.11
C ASP A 161 -2.03 -18.16 10.40
N ILE A 162 -2.39 -17.86 9.14
CA ILE A 162 -1.81 -16.74 8.38
C ILE A 162 -2.01 -15.41 9.11
N MET A 163 -3.22 -15.13 9.60
CA MET A 163 -3.51 -13.89 10.35
C MET A 163 -2.66 -13.78 11.62
N LYS A 164 -2.51 -14.88 12.39
CA LYS A 164 -1.67 -14.91 13.60
C LYS A 164 -0.20 -14.63 13.27
N LYS A 165 0.31 -15.20 12.18
CA LYS A 165 1.68 -14.99 11.74
C LYS A 165 1.91 -13.55 11.27
N LEU A 166 0.96 -12.97 10.52
CA LEU A 166 1.02 -11.56 10.12
C LEU A 166 0.99 -10.63 11.34
N ALA A 167 0.12 -10.90 12.33
CA ALA A 167 0.06 -10.13 13.55
C ALA A 167 1.32 -10.26 14.43
N ALA A 168 2.16 -11.26 14.20
CA ALA A 168 3.44 -11.42 14.88
C ALA A 168 4.60 -10.67 14.22
N LEU A 169 4.38 -10.03 13.06
CA LEU A 169 5.40 -9.19 12.40
C LEU A 169 5.61 -7.87 13.15
N GLY A 170 4.56 -7.30 13.77
CA GLY A 170 4.66 -6.03 14.48
C GLY A 170 3.42 -5.60 15.25
#